data_5821c55a57c2eccce6249b7d80eb371e
#
_entry.id   5821c55a57c2eccce6249b7d80eb371e
#
_cell.length_a   1.000
_cell.length_b   1.000
_cell.length_c   1.000
_cell.angle_alpha   90.00
_cell.angle_beta   90.00
_cell.angle_gamma   90.00
#
_symmetry.space_group_name_H-M   'P 1'
#
loop_
_entity.id
_entity.type
_entity.pdbx_description
1 polymer ?
#
loop_
_entity_poly.entity_id
_entity_poly.type
_entity_poly.pdbx_seq_one_letter_code
_entity_poly.pdbx_strand_id
1 'polypeptide(L)'
;MSYDELELDKLGDEKSALFFLISDTDTTYNFLVALAFSQMFNLLCERADNTYGGRLPYHVRVLWDEAANTGQVPGLEKIVAVIRSREISLTLFYQAMSQCKALYKDHSETIMGNMDSIVFLGGREASTLKDISENWLGKATISMQTEGRSRGQSESYSQNMQRLGRELMTTSEIKIGRAHV
;
A
#
# COMPACT_ATOMS: atom_id res chain seq x y z
N MET A 1 -29.29 -12.09 27.73
CA MET A 1 -28.75 -12.62 26.45
C MET A 1 -28.20 -11.42 25.71
N SER A 2 -26.89 -11.35 25.49
CA SER A 2 -26.31 -10.38 24.56
C SER A 2 -26.65 -10.86 23.14
N TYR A 3 -27.40 -10.08 22.41
CA TYR A 3 -27.70 -10.34 21.00
C TYR A 3 -26.62 -9.63 20.19
N ASP A 4 -25.96 -10.34 19.30
CA ASP A 4 -25.01 -9.76 18.35
C ASP A 4 -25.81 -9.28 17.11
N GLU A 5 -25.96 -7.95 17.00
CA GLU A 5 -26.67 -7.33 15.89
C GLU A 5 -25.78 -7.10 14.65
N LEU A 6 -24.45 -7.10 14.82
CA LEU A 6 -23.53 -6.82 13.71
C LEU A 6 -23.24 -8.04 12.86
N GLU A 7 -23.29 -9.24 13.45
CA GLU A 7 -23.07 -10.52 12.77
C GLU A 7 -21.86 -10.50 11.81
N LEU A 8 -20.73 -9.93 12.27
CA LEU A 8 -19.52 -9.71 11.47
C LEU A 8 -18.95 -10.99 10.88
N ASP A 9 -19.19 -12.12 11.52
CA ASP A 9 -18.78 -13.45 11.07
C ASP A 9 -19.54 -13.92 9.82
N LYS A 10 -20.71 -13.35 9.54
CA LYS A 10 -21.57 -13.75 8.42
C LYS A 10 -21.32 -12.99 7.13
N LEU A 11 -20.47 -11.96 7.14
CA LEU A 11 -20.21 -11.13 5.95
C LEU A 11 -19.72 -11.92 4.73
N GLY A 12 -19.11 -13.10 4.93
CA GLY A 12 -18.65 -13.98 3.86
C GLY A 12 -19.60 -15.14 3.55
N ASP A 13 -20.74 -15.27 4.25
CA ASP A 13 -21.70 -16.36 4.08
C ASP A 13 -22.73 -16.06 2.99
N GLU A 14 -23.06 -14.77 2.82
CA GLU A 14 -24.07 -14.29 1.87
C GLU A 14 -23.67 -12.92 1.28
N LYS A 15 -24.40 -12.50 0.23
CA LYS A 15 -24.20 -11.19 -0.39
C LYS A 15 -24.72 -10.09 0.53
N SER A 16 -23.84 -9.45 1.24
CA SER A 16 -24.11 -8.37 2.20
C SER A 16 -23.17 -7.22 2.03
N ALA A 17 -23.48 -6.06 2.61
CA ALA A 17 -22.60 -4.90 2.67
C ALA A 17 -22.70 -4.23 4.03
N LEU A 18 -21.55 -4.01 4.65
CA LEU A 18 -21.42 -3.29 5.92
C LEU A 18 -20.72 -1.95 5.67
N PHE A 19 -21.28 -0.88 6.21
CA PHE A 19 -20.72 0.46 6.11
C PHE A 19 -20.37 0.99 7.51
N PHE A 20 -19.11 1.37 7.70
CA PHE A 20 -18.66 2.10 8.87
C PHE A 20 -18.66 3.59 8.56
N LEU A 21 -19.54 4.35 9.20
CA LEU A 21 -19.57 5.81 9.09
C LEU A 21 -18.76 6.41 10.25
N ILE A 22 -17.67 7.08 9.92
CA ILE A 22 -16.70 7.61 10.89
C ILE A 22 -16.67 9.13 10.72
N SER A 23 -16.57 9.85 11.86
CA SER A 23 -16.41 11.30 11.85
C SER A 23 -14.98 11.68 11.43
N ASP A 24 -14.86 12.67 10.55
CA ASP A 24 -13.56 13.22 10.11
C ASP A 24 -12.94 14.13 11.18
N THR A 25 -13.77 14.71 12.06
CA THR A 25 -13.34 15.74 13.00
C THR A 25 -13.24 15.24 14.44
N ASP A 26 -13.94 14.16 14.79
CA ASP A 26 -13.94 13.59 16.15
C ASP A 26 -13.25 12.23 16.15
N THR A 27 -12.07 12.20 16.74
CA THR A 27 -11.24 10.99 16.85
C THR A 27 -11.49 10.18 18.11
N THR A 28 -12.40 10.63 18.97
CA THR A 28 -12.65 10.01 20.30
C THR A 28 -13.01 8.53 20.22
N TYR A 29 -13.75 8.14 19.18
CA TYR A 29 -14.24 6.78 19.00
C TYR A 29 -13.49 5.95 17.95
N ASN A 30 -12.38 6.45 17.42
CA ASN A 30 -11.60 5.75 16.39
C ASN A 30 -11.10 4.36 16.87
N PHE A 31 -10.83 4.22 18.15
CA PHE A 31 -10.46 2.94 18.74
C PHE A 31 -11.54 1.86 18.60
N LEU A 32 -12.84 2.24 18.64
CA LEU A 32 -13.94 1.30 18.43
C LEU A 32 -13.94 0.77 17.00
N VAL A 33 -13.63 1.62 16.03
CA VAL A 33 -13.54 1.22 14.63
C VAL A 33 -12.35 0.30 14.41
N ALA A 34 -11.19 0.63 14.99
CA ALA A 34 -10.02 -0.24 14.93
C ALA A 34 -10.28 -1.61 15.56
N LEU A 35 -11.03 -1.64 16.68
CA LEU A 35 -11.46 -2.87 17.35
C LEU A 35 -12.44 -3.67 16.46
N ALA A 36 -13.42 -3.00 15.84
CA ALA A 36 -14.39 -3.64 14.95
C ALA A 36 -13.70 -4.28 13.73
N PHE A 37 -12.73 -3.60 13.10
CA PHE A 37 -11.92 -4.18 12.02
C PHE A 37 -11.11 -5.38 12.51
N SER A 38 -10.46 -5.29 13.67
CA SER A 38 -9.71 -6.40 14.24
C SER A 38 -10.60 -7.62 14.49
N GLN A 39 -11.78 -7.42 15.07
CA GLN A 39 -12.75 -8.49 15.31
C GLN A 39 -13.29 -9.06 14.01
N MET A 40 -13.67 -8.22 13.05
CA MET A 40 -14.17 -8.64 11.73
C MET A 40 -13.17 -9.56 11.03
N PHE A 41 -11.91 -9.17 10.92
CA PHE A 41 -10.90 -10.00 10.27
C PHE A 41 -10.67 -11.33 11.00
N ASN A 42 -10.63 -11.31 12.34
CA ASN A 42 -10.47 -12.54 13.12
C ASN A 42 -11.66 -13.49 12.92
N LEU A 43 -12.88 -12.98 13.04
CA LEU A 43 -14.10 -13.76 12.88
C LEU A 43 -14.22 -14.34 11.46
N LEU A 44 -13.92 -13.55 10.43
CA LEU A 44 -13.94 -14.02 9.04
C LEU A 44 -12.88 -15.10 8.79
N CYS A 45 -11.68 -14.96 9.35
CA CYS A 45 -10.65 -15.98 9.26
C CYS A 45 -11.06 -17.28 9.98
N GLU A 46 -11.58 -17.17 11.21
CA GLU A 46 -12.10 -18.30 11.97
C GLU A 46 -13.27 -18.98 11.24
N ARG A 47 -14.16 -18.19 10.65
CA ARG A 47 -15.30 -18.71 9.85
C ARG A 47 -14.82 -19.48 8.62
N ALA A 48 -13.86 -18.92 7.89
CA ALA A 48 -13.24 -19.60 6.76
C ALA A 48 -12.61 -20.93 7.17
N ASP A 49 -11.81 -20.92 8.24
CA ASP A 49 -11.05 -22.10 8.67
C ASP A 49 -11.95 -23.19 9.26
N ASN A 50 -12.86 -22.82 10.17
CA ASN A 50 -13.63 -23.78 10.95
C ASN A 50 -14.90 -24.26 10.24
N THR A 51 -15.52 -23.43 9.38
CA THR A 51 -16.80 -23.75 8.74
C THR A 51 -16.64 -24.17 7.29
N TYR A 52 -15.72 -23.52 6.56
CA TYR A 52 -15.60 -23.65 5.10
C TYR A 52 -14.31 -24.29 4.62
N GLY A 53 -13.53 -24.90 5.51
CA GLY A 53 -12.30 -25.61 5.12
C GLY A 53 -11.19 -24.71 4.60
N GLY A 54 -11.14 -23.46 5.06
CA GLY A 54 -10.07 -22.52 4.79
C GLY A 54 -10.42 -21.38 3.82
N ARG A 55 -11.66 -21.34 3.28
CA ARG A 55 -12.04 -20.33 2.28
C ARG A 55 -13.51 -19.95 2.36
N LEU A 56 -13.80 -18.66 2.45
CA LEU A 56 -15.18 -18.17 2.49
C LEU A 56 -15.91 -18.44 1.16
N PRO A 57 -17.23 -18.73 1.21
CA PRO A 57 -18.03 -18.97 0.01
C PRO A 57 -18.21 -17.71 -0.86
N TYR A 58 -18.26 -16.54 -0.25
CA TYR A 58 -18.27 -15.25 -0.96
C TYR A 58 -17.02 -14.46 -0.65
N HIS A 59 -16.48 -13.81 -1.69
CA HIS A 59 -15.35 -12.93 -1.54
C HIS A 59 -15.70 -11.68 -0.72
N VAL A 60 -15.01 -11.48 0.39
CA VAL A 60 -15.16 -10.27 1.22
C VAL A 60 -14.16 -9.22 0.78
N ARG A 61 -14.67 -8.13 0.25
CA ARG A 61 -13.84 -6.99 -0.17
C ARG A 61 -13.93 -5.85 0.82
N VAL A 62 -12.85 -5.55 1.48
CA VAL A 62 -12.74 -4.42 2.41
C VAL A 62 -12.15 -3.23 1.66
N LEU A 63 -12.94 -2.15 1.55
CA LEU A 63 -12.51 -0.86 1.02
C LEU A 63 -12.37 0.10 2.20
N TRP A 64 -11.14 0.38 2.58
CA TRP A 64 -10.85 1.20 3.75
C TRP A 64 -10.40 2.59 3.32
N ASP A 65 -11.39 3.42 3.08
CA ASP A 65 -11.17 4.83 2.75
C ASP A 65 -10.65 5.59 3.98
N GLU A 66 -9.68 6.47 3.77
CA GLU A 66 -9.02 7.23 4.84
C GLU A 66 -8.50 6.34 5.99
N ALA A 67 -7.72 5.30 5.66
CA ALA A 67 -7.23 4.33 6.64
C ALA A 67 -6.43 4.96 7.80
N ALA A 68 -5.88 6.16 7.60
CA ALA A 68 -5.20 6.92 8.64
C ALA A 68 -6.14 7.40 9.76
N ASN A 69 -7.41 7.65 9.45
CA ASN A 69 -8.35 8.25 10.40
C ASN A 69 -8.96 7.25 11.40
N THR A 70 -8.85 5.96 11.13
CA THR A 70 -9.42 4.93 12.01
C THR A 70 -8.51 4.52 13.17
N GLY A 71 -7.27 5.02 13.19
CA GLY A 71 -6.26 4.59 14.15
C GLY A 71 -5.59 3.26 13.76
N GLN A 72 -4.72 2.78 14.63
CA GLN A 72 -3.98 1.55 14.40
C GLN A 72 -4.85 0.32 14.68
N VAL A 73 -5.02 -0.56 13.69
CA VAL A 73 -5.60 -1.89 13.90
C VAL A 73 -4.50 -2.84 14.36
N PRO A 74 -4.63 -3.41 15.57
CA PRO A 74 -3.61 -4.31 16.11
C PRO A 74 -3.39 -5.53 15.22
N GLY A 75 -2.13 -5.84 14.91
CA GLY A 75 -1.77 -7.03 14.15
C GLY A 75 -2.12 -6.98 12.66
N LEU A 76 -2.41 -5.81 12.09
CA LEU A 76 -2.76 -5.68 10.67
C LEU A 76 -1.69 -6.29 9.76
N GLU A 77 -0.41 -6.17 10.11
CA GLU A 77 0.71 -6.77 9.38
C GLU A 77 0.62 -8.30 9.26
N LYS A 78 0.00 -8.95 10.26
CA LYS A 78 -0.23 -10.40 10.25
C LYS A 78 -1.49 -10.75 9.47
N ILE A 79 -2.53 -9.93 9.63
CA ILE A 79 -3.82 -10.09 8.96
C ILE A 79 -3.61 -10.05 7.44
N VAL A 80 -2.94 -9.03 6.91
CA VAL A 80 -2.73 -8.90 5.46
C VAL A 80 -1.95 -10.05 4.83
N ALA A 81 -1.10 -10.72 5.60
CA ALA A 81 -0.35 -11.87 5.14
C ALA A 81 -1.21 -13.14 4.93
N VAL A 82 -2.35 -13.25 5.62
CA VAL A 82 -3.13 -14.50 5.66
C VAL A 82 -4.52 -14.41 5.04
N ILE A 83 -5.11 -13.22 4.92
CA ILE A 83 -6.50 -13.04 4.48
C ILE A 83 -6.74 -13.46 3.02
N ARG A 84 -5.73 -13.34 2.15
CA ARG A 84 -5.83 -13.68 0.73
C ARG A 84 -6.29 -15.12 0.50
N SER A 85 -5.70 -16.07 1.22
CA SER A 85 -6.07 -17.50 1.11
C SER A 85 -7.51 -17.78 1.53
N ARG A 86 -8.10 -16.92 2.34
CA ARG A 86 -9.45 -17.04 2.90
C ARG A 86 -10.53 -16.30 2.13
N GLU A 87 -10.24 -15.86 0.90
CA GLU A 87 -11.15 -15.11 0.03
C GLU A 87 -11.49 -13.71 0.57
N ILE A 88 -10.53 -13.08 1.24
CA ILE A 88 -10.66 -11.71 1.76
C ILE A 88 -9.63 -10.82 1.09
N SER A 89 -10.05 -9.69 0.55
CA SER A 89 -9.16 -8.66 0.01
C SER A 89 -9.31 -7.34 0.76
N LEU A 90 -8.20 -6.61 0.85
CA LEU A 90 -8.13 -5.32 1.54
C LEU A 90 -7.55 -4.26 0.60
N THR A 91 -8.23 -3.14 0.50
CA THR A 91 -7.74 -1.94 -0.17
C THR A 91 -7.63 -0.82 0.84
N LEU A 92 -6.42 -0.30 1.03
CA LEU A 92 -6.13 0.81 1.95
C LEU A 92 -5.93 2.09 1.14
N PHE A 93 -6.60 3.15 1.52
CA PHE A 93 -6.39 4.47 0.94
C PHE A 93 -5.69 5.38 1.95
N TYR A 94 -4.60 5.97 1.51
CA TYR A 94 -3.83 6.96 2.27
C TYR A 94 -3.62 8.21 1.43
N GLN A 95 -3.65 9.38 2.05
CA GLN A 95 -3.30 10.62 1.38
C GLN A 95 -1.78 10.73 1.15
N ALA A 96 -0.99 10.10 2.04
CA ALA A 96 0.45 10.04 1.97
C ALA A 96 0.99 8.79 2.67
N MET A 97 2.13 8.28 2.22
CA MET A 97 2.77 7.12 2.84
C MET A 97 3.26 7.37 4.25
N SER A 98 3.58 8.62 4.59
CA SER A 98 3.93 9.02 5.95
C SER A 98 2.82 8.71 6.97
N GLN A 99 1.55 8.74 6.57
CA GLN A 99 0.44 8.37 7.45
C GLN A 99 0.49 6.89 7.85
N CYS A 100 0.74 6.00 6.89
CA CYS A 100 0.91 4.57 7.17
C CYS A 100 2.13 4.32 8.08
N LYS A 101 3.27 4.98 7.76
CA LYS A 101 4.49 4.88 8.57
C LYS A 101 4.29 5.43 9.99
N ALA A 102 3.54 6.51 10.16
CA ALA A 102 3.24 7.07 11.48
C ALA A 102 2.40 6.11 12.36
N LEU A 103 1.40 5.44 11.75
CA LEU A 103 0.53 4.50 12.46
C LEU A 103 1.23 3.17 12.79
N TYR A 104 1.89 2.57 11.80
CA TYR A 104 2.39 1.20 11.89
C TYR A 104 3.89 1.09 12.09
N LYS A 105 4.62 2.22 12.03
CA LYS A 105 6.08 2.28 12.22
C LYS A 105 6.79 1.22 11.36
N ASP A 106 7.61 0.38 11.98
CA ASP A 106 8.37 -0.68 11.29
C ASP A 106 7.47 -1.73 10.60
N HIS A 107 6.25 -1.92 11.09
CA HIS A 107 5.28 -2.83 10.48
C HIS A 107 4.69 -2.30 9.16
N SER A 108 4.83 -1.01 8.86
CA SER A 108 4.34 -0.42 7.62
C SER A 108 4.96 -1.05 6.38
N GLU A 109 6.24 -1.40 6.42
CA GLU A 109 6.93 -2.08 5.32
C GLU A 109 6.38 -3.49 5.10
N THR A 110 6.06 -4.22 6.17
CA THR A 110 5.44 -5.55 6.09
C THR A 110 4.04 -5.46 5.49
N ILE A 111 3.23 -4.47 5.91
CA ILE A 111 1.90 -4.24 5.35
C ILE A 111 2.00 -3.99 3.84
N MET A 112 2.85 -3.06 3.44
CA MET A 112 3.04 -2.70 2.03
C MET A 112 3.60 -3.84 1.19
N GLY A 113 4.55 -4.60 1.74
CA GLY A 113 5.15 -5.77 1.09
C GLY A 113 4.17 -6.92 0.83
N ASN A 114 3.04 -6.96 1.55
CA ASN A 114 1.96 -7.92 1.33
C ASN A 114 0.85 -7.41 0.40
N MET A 115 0.94 -6.15 -0.10
CA MET A 115 0.01 -5.62 -1.08
C MET A 115 0.44 -6.03 -2.49
N ASP A 116 -0.45 -6.66 -3.25
CA ASP A 116 -0.18 -7.09 -4.64
C ASP A 116 -0.05 -5.90 -5.60
N SER A 117 -0.70 -4.78 -5.29
CA SER A 117 -0.74 -3.61 -6.16
C SER A 117 -0.71 -2.32 -5.36
N ILE A 118 0.06 -1.36 -5.83
CA ILE A 118 0.10 0.00 -5.31
C ILE A 118 -0.28 0.95 -6.43
N VAL A 119 -1.31 1.76 -6.18
CA VAL A 119 -1.79 2.77 -7.13
C VAL A 119 -1.50 4.15 -6.58
N PHE A 120 -0.73 4.93 -7.32
CA PHE A 120 -0.44 6.32 -6.98
C PHE A 120 -1.24 7.26 -7.90
N LEU A 121 -2.17 8.00 -7.32
CA LEU A 121 -3.07 8.92 -8.04
C LEU A 121 -2.53 10.36 -8.07
N GLY A 122 -1.29 10.54 -7.66
CA GLY A 122 -0.65 11.85 -7.60
C GLY A 122 -0.57 12.40 -6.17
N GLY A 123 0.43 13.24 -5.94
CA GLY A 123 0.69 13.85 -4.64
C GLY A 123 1.92 14.74 -4.69
N ARG A 124 2.15 15.50 -3.61
CA ARG A 124 3.32 16.39 -3.50
C ARG A 124 4.21 16.07 -2.31
N GLU A 125 3.85 15.05 -1.55
CA GLU A 125 4.64 14.68 -0.37
C GLU A 125 5.97 14.06 -0.79
N ALA A 126 7.06 14.68 -0.35
CA ALA A 126 8.40 14.36 -0.81
C ALA A 126 8.83 12.93 -0.45
N SER A 127 8.43 12.42 0.71
CA SER A 127 8.77 11.06 1.16
C SER A 127 8.08 10.00 0.31
N THR A 128 6.81 10.17 -0.02
CA THR A 128 6.07 9.29 -0.92
C THR A 128 6.67 9.27 -2.32
N LEU A 129 6.99 10.45 -2.87
CA LEU A 129 7.62 10.55 -4.20
C LEU A 129 8.98 9.87 -4.24
N LYS A 130 9.76 10.00 -3.17
CA LYS A 130 11.06 9.34 -3.02
C LYS A 130 10.91 7.83 -2.93
N ASP A 131 9.97 7.33 -2.13
CA ASP A 131 9.70 5.89 -2.01
C ASP A 131 9.32 5.30 -3.37
N ILE A 132 8.46 5.98 -4.14
CA ILE A 132 8.08 5.53 -5.47
C ILE A 132 9.30 5.50 -6.41
N SER A 133 10.07 6.58 -6.46
CA SER A 133 11.21 6.71 -7.38
C SER A 133 12.32 5.72 -7.07
N GLU A 134 12.76 5.67 -5.81
CA GLU A 134 13.97 4.96 -5.42
C GLU A 134 13.72 3.50 -5.03
N ASN A 135 12.63 3.24 -4.27
CA ASN A 135 12.38 1.94 -3.67
C ASN A 135 11.47 1.05 -4.53
N TRP A 136 10.47 1.62 -5.22
CA TRP A 136 9.50 0.82 -5.96
C TRP A 136 9.82 0.72 -7.45
N LEU A 137 10.19 1.82 -8.08
CA LEU A 137 10.59 1.81 -9.50
C LEU A 137 12.06 1.44 -9.69
N GLY A 138 12.93 1.92 -8.78
CA GLY A 138 14.36 1.62 -8.83
C GLY A 138 15.13 2.35 -9.93
N LYS A 139 16.29 1.80 -10.29
CA LYS A 139 17.23 2.43 -11.23
C LYS A 139 17.47 1.57 -12.46
N ALA A 140 17.53 2.22 -13.62
CA ALA A 140 18.01 1.62 -14.86
C ALA A 140 19.48 1.99 -15.10
N THR A 141 20.22 1.11 -15.77
CA THR A 141 21.59 1.40 -16.20
C THR A 141 21.57 2.11 -17.54
N ILE A 142 22.13 3.31 -17.60
CA ILE A 142 22.36 4.05 -18.85
C ILE A 142 23.83 3.94 -19.20
N SER A 143 24.12 3.53 -20.45
CA SER A 143 25.45 3.56 -21.01
C SER A 143 25.67 4.91 -21.70
N MET A 144 26.58 5.72 -21.18
CA MET A 144 27.05 6.93 -21.86
C MET A 144 28.38 6.63 -22.53
N GLN A 145 28.43 6.85 -23.83
CA GLN A 145 29.65 6.78 -24.63
C GLN A 145 30.13 8.22 -24.86
N THR A 146 31.26 8.55 -24.29
CA THR A 146 31.91 9.86 -24.54
C THR A 146 33.07 9.68 -25.49
N GLU A 147 33.00 10.32 -26.66
CA GLU A 147 34.07 10.34 -27.64
C GLU A 147 34.89 11.63 -27.48
N GLY A 148 36.14 11.47 -27.11
CA GLY A 148 37.11 12.58 -27.06
C GLY A 148 38.01 12.58 -28.30
N ARG A 149 37.95 13.63 -29.14
CA ARG A 149 38.94 13.89 -30.21
C ARG A 149 39.86 15.00 -29.78
N SER A 150 41.14 14.70 -29.69
CA SER A 150 42.19 15.74 -29.54
C SER A 150 42.83 16.01 -30.89
N ARG A 151 42.78 17.28 -31.35
CA ARG A 151 43.50 17.75 -32.53
C ARG A 151 44.83 18.37 -32.08
N GLY A 152 45.86 17.56 -32.02
CA GLY A 152 47.24 17.95 -31.78
C GLY A 152 48.16 17.23 -32.78
N GLN A 153 49.49 17.46 -32.67
CA GLN A 153 50.50 16.84 -33.58
C GLN A 153 50.50 15.31 -33.59
N SER A 154 49.72 14.67 -32.70
CA SER A 154 49.33 13.25 -32.76
C SER A 154 47.83 13.16 -32.49
N GLU A 155 47.06 12.61 -33.45
CA GLU A 155 45.66 12.32 -33.28
C GLU A 155 45.52 11.18 -32.27
N SER A 156 44.91 11.45 -31.11
CA SER A 156 44.53 10.41 -30.19
C SER A 156 42.99 10.35 -30.10
N TYR A 157 42.49 9.16 -30.26
CA TYR A 157 41.05 8.84 -30.11
C TYR A 157 40.86 8.08 -28.80
N SER A 158 40.06 8.63 -27.88
CA SER A 158 39.69 7.91 -26.69
C SER A 158 38.19 7.73 -26.62
N GLN A 159 37.75 6.49 -26.51
CA GLN A 159 36.36 6.12 -26.19
C GLN A 159 36.30 5.79 -24.70
N ASN A 160 35.48 6.51 -23.98
CA ASN A 160 35.20 6.20 -22.59
C ASN A 160 33.74 5.78 -22.46
N MET A 161 33.50 4.55 -22.00
CA MET A 161 32.16 4.00 -21.76
C MET A 161 31.90 4.03 -20.28
N GLN A 162 30.98 4.91 -19.86
CA GLN A 162 30.52 4.99 -18.48
C GLN A 162 29.13 4.39 -18.35
N ARG A 163 28.96 3.51 -17.36
CA ARG A 163 27.65 2.99 -16.97
C ARG A 163 27.18 3.75 -15.75
N LEU A 164 26.12 4.53 -15.90
CA LEU A 164 25.51 5.31 -14.83
C LEU A 164 24.13 4.72 -14.47
N GLY A 165 23.88 4.59 -13.17
CA GLY A 165 22.55 4.27 -12.70
C GLY A 165 21.67 5.53 -12.75
N ARG A 166 20.55 5.49 -13.48
CA ARG A 166 19.54 6.56 -13.47
C ARG A 166 18.25 5.98 -12.93
N GLU A 167 17.55 6.74 -12.10
CA GLU A 167 16.19 6.39 -11.66
C GLU A 167 15.29 6.23 -12.88
N LEU A 168 14.43 5.20 -12.87
CA LEU A 168 13.46 4.96 -13.97
C LEU A 168 12.52 6.14 -14.14
N MET A 169 12.06 6.73 -13.02
CA MET A 169 11.36 8.00 -12.98
C MET A 169 11.89 8.80 -11.79
N THR A 170 12.27 10.03 -12.05
CA THR A 170 12.68 10.96 -11.00
C THR A 170 11.45 11.44 -10.20
N THR A 171 11.67 11.89 -8.98
CA THR A 171 10.61 12.49 -8.15
C THR A 171 9.89 13.66 -8.84
N SER A 172 10.61 14.39 -9.70
CA SER A 172 10.05 15.49 -10.49
C SER A 172 9.10 15.00 -11.59
N GLU A 173 9.47 13.93 -12.28
CA GLU A 173 8.63 13.31 -13.32
C GLU A 173 7.37 12.70 -12.72
N ILE A 174 7.46 12.02 -11.58
CA ILE A 174 6.31 11.46 -10.86
C ILE A 174 5.35 12.57 -10.40
N LYS A 175 5.88 13.71 -9.96
CA LYS A 175 5.12 14.85 -9.50
C LYS A 175 4.34 15.54 -10.63
N ILE A 176 4.89 15.55 -11.86
CA ILE A 176 4.29 16.17 -13.06
C ILE A 176 3.05 15.41 -13.53
N GLY A 177 2.89 14.13 -13.20
CA GLY A 177 1.72 13.32 -13.56
C GLY A 177 0.37 13.89 -13.08
N ARG A 178 0.37 14.97 -12.32
CA ARG A 178 -0.80 15.78 -11.94
C ARG A 178 -0.97 17.02 -12.83
N ALA A 179 -0.61 16.91 -14.10
CA ALA A 179 -0.78 17.98 -15.06
C ALA A 179 -2.26 18.13 -15.47
N HIS A 180 -2.78 19.30 -15.19
CA HIS A 180 -3.95 19.90 -15.82
C HIS A 180 -5.32 19.23 -15.59
N VAL A 181 -5.95 19.62 -14.51
CA VAL A 181 -7.38 19.92 -14.50
C VAL A 181 -7.54 21.40 -14.25
#